data_02163ec7315c99c445c383bbb21eb893
#
_entry.id   02163ec7315c99c445c383bbb21eb893
#
_cell.length_a   1.000
_cell.length_b   1.000
_cell.length_c   1.000
_cell.angle_alpha   90.00
_cell.angle_beta   90.00
_cell.angle_gamma   90.00
#
_symmetry.space_group_name_H-M   'P 1'
#
loop_
_entity.id
_entity.type
_entity.pdbx_description
1 polymer ?
#
loop_
_entity_poly.entity_id
_entity_poly.type
_entity_poly.pdbx_seq_one_letter_code
_entity_poly.pdbx_strand_id
1 'polypeptide(L)'
;MFKKWCKQQKFTHATNLSHVLMDGGVLSVPFDKLNDFHEKYIEAIRSGEKLFVVEQKSPKYNFFVDIDYKDERALTIEEVQDICKIICDKVKRHGGKDCLICVSPPKNVGEYTKTGVHLIWSNLVVDQASALALREHILVALSKAKGGTDWNEIIDAAVYGDARRKTKGSGFRMPWSHKMAKHMSCGGQGCQDCEGVGKIIQVAYLPVFVYKSGPLSTLLKIDQQPNVDILKMSSIRTDQPQNIIVEPPSSVIKEGSFTDAQTRDEIENDELKGLLEQFIQKNMEGQSTSVITKLFKHKESYLVSTNSKYCENLKRTHSSNHVWFYISGSVIAQKCFCRCETIRGRRDGFCKDFYGRMHTLTPNIVNRLYPNKEDLKKCQEIKKFEEKPQIKQADVKPHLESFMRRCMECPDETSVVSISRQKGGFIVLTTTNYCETIRGTHEGQPMSYVIKNKQITQKCPICKKNNAKTHNLSGSVKQILYP
;
A
#
# COMPACT_ATOMS: atom_id res chain seq x y z
N MET A 1 2.28 10.82 35.80
CA MET A 1 2.42 9.73 36.81
C MET A 1 3.12 8.51 36.20
N PHE A 2 2.70 7.99 35.10
CA PHE A 2 3.21 6.78 34.43
C PHE A 2 4.72 6.86 34.06
N LYS A 3 5.15 7.93 33.37
CA LYS A 3 6.57 8.11 33.00
C LYS A 3 7.49 8.19 34.22
N LYS A 4 7.05 8.84 35.31
CA LYS A 4 7.83 8.92 36.57
C LYS A 4 8.03 7.53 37.16
N TRP A 5 6.98 6.71 37.18
CA TRP A 5 7.08 5.33 37.63
C TRP A 5 8.04 4.49 36.75
N CYS A 6 7.91 4.57 35.42
CA CYS A 6 8.84 3.88 34.50
C CYS A 6 10.32 4.26 34.75
N LYS A 7 10.58 5.55 35.09
CA LYS A 7 11.92 6.01 35.44
C LYS A 7 12.40 5.41 36.77
N GLN A 8 11.52 5.33 37.79
CA GLN A 8 11.82 4.68 39.07
C GLN A 8 12.12 3.19 38.91
N GLN A 9 11.43 2.50 37.99
CA GLN A 9 11.69 1.10 37.64
C GLN A 9 12.92 0.91 36.75
N LYS A 10 13.65 1.99 36.39
CA LYS A 10 14.80 2.01 35.49
C LYS A 10 14.50 1.53 34.05
N PHE A 11 13.23 1.52 33.64
CA PHE A 11 12.85 1.12 32.27
C PHE A 11 13.30 2.09 31.19
N THR A 12 13.72 3.30 31.54
CA THR A 12 14.25 4.31 30.63
C THR A 12 15.70 4.07 30.19
N HIS A 13 16.40 3.09 30.74
CA HIS A 13 17.73 2.66 30.33
C HIS A 13 17.59 1.63 29.20
N ALA A 14 17.74 2.09 27.95
CA ALA A 14 17.46 1.29 26.76
C ALA A 14 18.59 0.30 26.41
N THR A 15 18.56 -0.90 26.96
CA THR A 15 19.36 -2.03 26.48
C THR A 15 18.61 -2.84 25.41
N ASN A 16 17.32 -3.07 25.60
CA ASN A 16 16.44 -3.80 24.69
C ASN A 16 15.13 -3.02 24.53
N LEU A 17 15.00 -2.28 23.43
CA LEU A 17 13.83 -1.48 23.13
C LEU A 17 12.55 -2.32 23.14
N SER A 18 11.65 -2.05 24.09
CA SER A 18 10.36 -2.72 24.22
C SER A 18 9.17 -1.83 23.85
N HIS A 19 9.24 -0.55 24.20
CA HIS A 19 8.20 0.42 23.91
C HIS A 19 8.78 1.77 23.52
N VAL A 20 8.07 2.48 22.65
CA VAL A 20 8.36 3.87 22.27
C VAL A 20 7.26 4.77 22.81
N LEU A 21 7.65 5.89 23.41
CA LEU A 21 6.73 6.94 23.84
C LEU A 21 6.68 8.02 22.77
N MET A 22 5.54 8.17 22.06
CA MET A 22 5.42 9.14 20.96
C MET A 22 5.50 10.61 21.44
N ASP A 23 5.31 10.86 22.71
CA ASP A 23 5.50 12.14 23.38
C ASP A 23 6.93 12.32 23.91
N GLY A 24 7.84 11.42 23.56
CA GLY A 24 9.28 11.46 23.82
C GLY A 24 9.77 10.38 24.79
N GLY A 25 10.78 9.64 24.34
CA GLY A 25 11.47 8.61 25.09
C GLY A 25 11.22 7.19 24.59
N VAL A 26 12.00 6.28 25.16
CA VAL A 26 11.92 4.84 24.88
C VAL A 26 11.96 4.07 26.20
N LEU A 27 11.41 2.88 26.21
CA LEU A 27 11.40 2.01 27.38
C LEU A 27 11.99 0.64 27.03
N SER A 28 12.61 0.04 28.05
CA SER A 28 13.13 -1.32 28.05
C SER A 28 12.47 -2.07 29.22
N VAL A 29 11.27 -2.61 28.98
CA VAL A 29 10.51 -3.35 29.99
C VAL A 29 10.86 -4.84 29.85
N PRO A 30 11.47 -5.47 30.87
CA PRO A 30 11.71 -6.91 30.86
C PRO A 30 10.39 -7.71 30.88
N PHE A 31 10.42 -8.94 30.39
CA PHE A 31 9.21 -9.78 30.32
C PHE A 31 8.65 -10.12 31.71
N ASP A 32 9.51 -10.37 32.69
CA ASP A 32 9.12 -10.62 34.09
C ASP A 32 8.46 -9.40 34.76
N LYS A 33 8.64 -8.19 34.21
CA LYS A 33 8.03 -6.93 34.69
C LYS A 33 6.88 -6.45 33.83
N LEU A 34 6.51 -7.20 32.80
CA LEU A 34 5.47 -6.78 31.87
C LEU A 34 4.08 -6.70 32.53
N ASN A 35 3.78 -7.59 33.49
CA ASN A 35 2.54 -7.54 34.26
C ASN A 35 2.44 -6.27 35.11
N ASP A 36 3.47 -5.94 35.87
CA ASP A 36 3.53 -4.71 36.68
C ASP A 36 3.36 -3.46 35.81
N PHE A 37 3.98 -3.50 34.60
CA PHE A 37 3.87 -2.44 33.61
C PHE A 37 2.43 -2.28 33.11
N HIS A 38 1.73 -3.39 32.79
CA HIS A 38 0.34 -3.38 32.35
C HIS A 38 -0.59 -2.85 33.43
N GLU A 39 -0.42 -3.25 34.67
CA GLU A 39 -1.23 -2.77 35.79
C GLU A 39 -1.05 -1.25 35.96
N LYS A 40 0.21 -0.78 35.96
CA LYS A 40 0.49 0.65 36.08
C LYS A 40 0.02 1.48 34.89
N TYR A 41 0.06 0.89 33.69
CA TYR A 41 -0.48 1.51 32.49
C TYR A 41 -2.00 1.73 32.61
N ILE A 42 -2.74 0.72 33.03
CA ILE A 42 -4.19 0.80 33.23
C ILE A 42 -4.57 1.76 34.38
N GLU A 43 -3.82 1.74 35.49
CA GLU A 43 -4.01 2.68 36.60
C GLU A 43 -3.86 4.14 36.10
N ALA A 44 -2.84 4.43 35.32
CA ALA A 44 -2.61 5.76 34.79
C ALA A 44 -3.74 6.22 33.87
N ILE A 45 -4.25 5.34 32.99
CA ILE A 45 -5.39 5.67 32.13
C ILE A 45 -6.66 5.90 32.94
N ARG A 46 -6.94 5.05 33.94
CA ARG A 46 -8.10 5.21 34.84
C ARG A 46 -8.03 6.50 35.61
N SER A 47 -6.83 7.02 35.92
CA SER A 47 -6.65 8.33 36.56
C SER A 47 -6.75 9.51 35.58
N GLY A 48 -7.07 9.28 34.31
CA GLY A 48 -7.22 10.30 33.27
C GLY A 48 -5.94 10.71 32.57
N GLU A 49 -4.79 10.04 32.80
CA GLU A 49 -3.53 10.35 32.14
C GLU A 49 -3.59 9.91 30.67
N LYS A 50 -3.31 10.83 29.74
CA LYS A 50 -3.19 10.51 28.31
C LYS A 50 -1.83 9.89 28.03
N LEU A 51 -1.83 8.62 27.64
CA LEU A 51 -0.63 7.87 27.32
C LEU A 51 -0.41 7.78 25.80
N PHE A 52 0.86 7.66 25.37
CA PHE A 52 1.32 7.67 23.98
C PHE A 52 2.28 6.50 23.69
N VAL A 53 1.89 5.29 24.07
CA VAL A 53 2.77 4.12 24.09
C VAL A 53 2.58 3.26 22.86
N VAL A 54 3.69 2.92 22.22
CA VAL A 54 3.80 1.99 21.09
C VAL A 54 4.66 0.82 21.51
N GLU A 55 4.10 -0.37 21.53
CA GLU A 55 4.82 -1.60 21.84
C GLU A 55 5.64 -2.06 20.64
N GLN A 56 6.88 -2.51 20.88
CA GLN A 56 7.80 -2.99 19.86
C GLN A 56 7.81 -4.51 19.83
N LYS A 57 7.92 -5.08 18.63
CA LYS A 57 7.98 -6.55 18.47
C LYS A 57 9.24 -7.15 19.09
N SER A 58 9.10 -8.30 19.72
CA SER A 58 10.19 -9.27 19.96
C SER A 58 10.57 -9.98 18.64
N PRO A 59 11.69 -10.71 18.56
CA PRO A 59 12.06 -11.45 17.35
C PRO A 59 10.98 -12.40 16.85
N LYS A 60 10.29 -13.09 17.77
CA LYS A 60 9.03 -13.77 17.58
C LYS A 60 7.97 -12.99 18.36
N TYR A 61 6.78 -12.85 17.83
CA TYR A 61 5.74 -11.99 18.38
C TYR A 61 4.34 -12.54 18.14
N ASN A 62 3.41 -12.12 18.94
CA ASN A 62 2.00 -12.43 18.75
C ASN A 62 1.50 -11.77 17.47
N PHE A 63 0.83 -12.56 16.62
CA PHE A 63 0.35 -12.07 15.32
C PHE A 63 -0.66 -10.96 15.49
N PHE A 64 -0.57 -9.97 14.64
CA PHE A 64 -1.48 -8.82 14.62
C PHE A 64 -1.68 -8.32 13.18
N VAL A 65 -2.77 -7.59 12.96
CA VAL A 65 -3.11 -6.95 11.68
C VAL A 65 -3.46 -5.49 11.93
N ASP A 66 -2.93 -4.59 11.11
CA ASP A 66 -3.27 -3.17 11.07
C ASP A 66 -4.07 -2.89 9.81
N ILE A 67 -5.30 -2.40 9.99
CA ILE A 67 -6.23 -2.04 8.92
C ILE A 67 -6.36 -0.52 8.89
N ASP A 68 -6.00 0.06 7.77
CA ASP A 68 -6.09 1.49 7.48
C ASP A 68 -7.09 1.74 6.33
N TYR A 69 -8.39 1.57 6.62
CA TYR A 69 -9.44 1.73 5.61
C TYR A 69 -9.74 3.21 5.36
N LYS A 70 -9.65 3.63 4.09
CA LYS A 70 -9.92 5.00 3.67
C LYS A 70 -10.97 5.00 2.56
N ASP A 71 -12.05 5.74 2.78
CA ASP A 71 -13.15 5.87 1.82
C ASP A 71 -13.82 7.25 1.99
N GLU A 72 -14.82 7.56 1.16
CA GLU A 72 -15.62 8.78 1.27
C GLU A 72 -16.34 8.88 2.62
N ARG A 73 -16.69 7.74 3.24
CA ARG A 73 -17.30 7.64 4.58
C ARG A 73 -16.58 6.64 5.48
N ALA A 74 -16.82 6.77 6.78
CA ALA A 74 -16.40 5.78 7.74
C ALA A 74 -17.07 4.41 7.51
N LEU A 75 -16.36 3.32 7.84
CA LEU A 75 -16.99 2.02 7.96
C LEU A 75 -18.03 2.03 9.09
N THR A 76 -19.17 1.39 8.86
CA THR A 76 -20.12 1.10 9.94
C THR A 76 -19.56 -0.01 10.83
N ILE A 77 -20.16 -0.18 12.01
CA ILE A 77 -19.70 -1.21 12.94
C ILE A 77 -19.91 -2.63 12.38
N GLU A 78 -20.98 -2.82 11.59
CA GLU A 78 -21.30 -4.07 10.90
C GLU A 78 -20.28 -4.37 9.81
N GLU A 79 -19.87 -3.36 9.04
CA GLU A 79 -18.83 -3.51 8.01
C GLU A 79 -17.48 -3.87 8.65
N VAL A 80 -17.15 -3.26 9.80
CA VAL A 80 -15.94 -3.63 10.57
C VAL A 80 -16.05 -5.08 11.05
N GLN A 81 -17.20 -5.51 11.59
CA GLN A 81 -17.42 -6.87 12.03
C GLN A 81 -17.26 -7.88 10.89
N ASP A 82 -17.84 -7.59 9.73
CA ASP A 82 -17.74 -8.45 8.53
C ASP A 82 -16.28 -8.64 8.09
N ILE A 83 -15.54 -7.54 7.96
CA ILE A 83 -14.12 -7.57 7.57
C ILE A 83 -13.31 -8.36 8.61
N CYS A 84 -13.49 -8.05 9.89
CA CYS A 84 -12.78 -8.72 10.98
C CYS A 84 -13.11 -10.21 11.02
N LYS A 85 -14.36 -10.59 10.80
CA LYS A 85 -14.77 -12.00 10.78
C LYS A 85 -14.09 -12.77 9.67
N ILE A 86 -14.04 -12.25 8.45
CA ILE A 86 -13.33 -12.86 7.31
C ILE A 86 -11.86 -13.10 7.66
N ILE A 87 -11.20 -12.10 8.25
CA ILE A 87 -9.80 -12.17 8.64
C ILE A 87 -9.61 -13.23 9.74
N CYS A 88 -10.42 -13.17 10.80
CA CYS A 88 -10.31 -14.09 11.93
C CYS A 88 -10.59 -15.54 11.52
N ASP A 89 -11.61 -15.79 10.70
CA ASP A 89 -11.94 -17.12 10.17
C ASP A 89 -10.81 -17.66 9.27
N LYS A 90 -10.09 -16.77 8.55
CA LYS A 90 -8.91 -17.17 7.78
C LYS A 90 -7.73 -17.49 8.67
N VAL A 91 -7.41 -16.66 9.65
CA VAL A 91 -6.29 -16.87 10.59
C VAL A 91 -6.53 -18.09 11.49
N LYS A 92 -7.77 -18.37 11.85
CA LYS A 92 -8.16 -19.61 12.57
C LYS A 92 -7.67 -20.88 11.87
N ARG A 93 -7.70 -20.94 10.55
CA ARG A 93 -7.22 -22.09 9.76
C ARG A 93 -5.71 -22.31 9.87
N HIS A 94 -4.99 -21.31 10.37
CA HIS A 94 -3.55 -21.34 10.62
C HIS A 94 -3.22 -21.38 12.13
N GLY A 95 -4.16 -21.79 12.98
CA GLY A 95 -3.95 -21.97 14.40
C GLY A 95 -4.30 -20.76 15.29
N GLY A 96 -4.73 -19.63 14.71
CA GLY A 96 -5.23 -18.50 15.50
C GLY A 96 -6.50 -18.85 16.23
N LYS A 97 -6.55 -18.54 17.53
CA LYS A 97 -7.75 -18.77 18.37
C LYS A 97 -8.49 -17.45 18.56
N ASP A 98 -8.57 -16.98 19.80
CA ASP A 98 -9.25 -15.74 20.14
C ASP A 98 -8.47 -14.54 19.62
N CYS A 99 -9.19 -13.53 19.15
CA CYS A 99 -8.61 -12.30 18.62
C CYS A 99 -9.25 -11.09 19.30
N LEU A 100 -8.43 -10.20 19.84
CA LEU A 100 -8.88 -8.90 20.31
C LEU A 100 -8.95 -7.94 19.12
N ILE A 101 -10.05 -7.18 19.02
CA ILE A 101 -10.29 -6.20 17.96
C ILE A 101 -10.47 -4.82 18.60
N CYS A 102 -9.57 -3.91 18.25
CA CYS A 102 -9.61 -2.53 18.66
C CYS A 102 -9.92 -1.62 17.48
N VAL A 103 -10.77 -0.63 17.65
CA VAL A 103 -11.20 0.31 16.61
C VAL A 103 -10.87 1.73 17.07
N SER A 104 -10.32 2.54 16.17
CA SER A 104 -10.19 3.98 16.42
C SER A 104 -11.42 4.72 15.91
N PRO A 105 -11.86 5.80 16.59
CA PRO A 105 -12.84 6.69 16.02
C PRO A 105 -12.41 7.14 14.61
N PRO A 106 -13.36 7.25 13.66
CA PRO A 106 -13.07 7.72 12.32
C PRO A 106 -12.45 9.11 12.32
N LYS A 107 -11.57 9.38 11.35
CA LYS A 107 -10.94 10.69 11.21
C LYS A 107 -10.83 11.11 9.76
N ASN A 108 -10.98 12.40 9.49
CA ASN A 108 -10.79 12.95 8.17
C ASN A 108 -9.30 13.01 7.81
N VAL A 109 -8.95 12.58 6.61
CA VAL A 109 -7.60 12.61 6.05
C VAL A 109 -7.71 13.11 4.60
N GLY A 110 -7.61 14.42 4.42
CA GLY A 110 -7.93 15.07 3.14
C GLY A 110 -9.41 14.91 2.82
N GLU A 111 -9.72 14.41 1.63
CA GLU A 111 -11.09 14.17 1.15
C GLU A 111 -11.70 12.85 1.64
N TYR A 112 -10.91 12.05 2.34
CA TYR A 112 -11.34 10.72 2.79
C TYR A 112 -11.54 10.66 4.31
N THR A 113 -12.40 9.76 4.72
CA THR A 113 -12.55 9.35 6.11
C THR A 113 -11.79 8.04 6.34
N LYS A 114 -10.90 8.04 7.31
CA LYS A 114 -10.10 6.86 7.68
C LYS A 114 -10.71 6.16 8.89
N THR A 115 -10.99 4.86 8.75
CA THR A 115 -11.32 3.95 9.85
C THR A 115 -10.11 3.05 10.12
N GLY A 116 -9.57 3.09 11.33
CA GLY A 116 -8.44 2.25 11.75
C GLY A 116 -8.91 1.09 12.61
N VAL A 117 -8.43 -0.12 12.32
CA VAL A 117 -8.74 -1.32 13.11
C VAL A 117 -7.48 -2.13 13.38
N HIS A 118 -7.30 -2.52 14.62
CA HIS A 118 -6.23 -3.41 15.08
C HIS A 118 -6.81 -4.78 15.47
N LEU A 119 -6.22 -5.86 14.96
CA LEU A 119 -6.54 -7.23 15.37
C LEU A 119 -5.31 -7.87 15.99
N ILE A 120 -5.43 -8.51 17.14
CA ILE A 120 -4.32 -9.10 17.88
C ILE A 120 -4.68 -10.51 18.35
N TRP A 121 -3.81 -11.48 18.09
CA TRP A 121 -3.91 -12.89 18.53
C TRP A 121 -2.81 -13.19 19.54
N SER A 122 -3.09 -13.05 20.83
CA SER A 122 -2.13 -13.31 21.92
C SER A 122 -1.65 -14.77 22.03
N ASN A 123 -2.24 -15.67 21.27
CA ASN A 123 -1.93 -17.10 21.27
C ASN A 123 -1.32 -17.60 19.95
N LEU A 124 -1.03 -16.71 19.01
CA LEU A 124 -0.50 -17.04 17.70
C LEU A 124 0.88 -16.41 17.51
N VAL A 125 1.90 -17.11 17.95
CA VAL A 125 3.29 -16.62 17.85
C VAL A 125 3.83 -16.88 16.45
N VAL A 126 4.37 -15.84 15.84
CA VAL A 126 4.92 -15.84 14.48
C VAL A 126 6.30 -15.18 14.44
N ASP A 127 7.07 -15.52 13.43
CA ASP A 127 8.18 -14.72 12.95
C ASP A 127 7.74 -13.78 11.82
N GLN A 128 8.65 -12.95 11.33
CA GLN A 128 8.37 -12.00 10.27
C GLN A 128 7.89 -12.66 8.96
N ALA A 129 8.48 -13.81 8.58
CA ALA A 129 8.15 -14.50 7.33
C ALA A 129 6.74 -15.08 7.40
N SER A 130 6.40 -15.76 8.50
CA SER A 130 5.08 -16.34 8.74
C SER A 130 3.99 -15.25 8.87
N ALA A 131 4.31 -14.08 9.47
CA ALA A 131 3.37 -12.97 9.54
C ALA A 131 3.04 -12.41 8.16
N LEU A 132 4.03 -12.24 7.29
CA LEU A 132 3.82 -11.82 5.90
C LEU A 132 3.02 -12.87 5.11
N ALA A 133 3.31 -14.15 5.29
CA ALA A 133 2.54 -15.23 4.67
C ALA A 133 1.07 -15.24 5.11
N LEU A 134 0.80 -15.06 6.40
CA LEU A 134 -0.56 -14.90 6.93
C LEU A 134 -1.28 -13.69 6.33
N ARG A 135 -0.58 -12.56 6.20
CA ARG A 135 -1.13 -11.39 5.51
C ARG A 135 -1.56 -11.72 4.08
N GLU A 136 -0.74 -12.44 3.31
CA GLU A 136 -1.11 -12.84 1.95
C GLU A 136 -2.36 -13.76 1.95
N HIS A 137 -2.46 -14.68 2.89
CA HIS A 137 -3.67 -15.49 3.07
C HIS A 137 -4.90 -14.64 3.38
N ILE A 138 -4.77 -13.59 4.19
CA ILE A 138 -5.83 -12.64 4.50
C ILE A 138 -6.24 -11.87 3.25
N LEU A 139 -5.28 -11.36 2.47
CA LEU A 139 -5.54 -10.63 1.24
C LEU A 139 -6.35 -11.46 0.23
N VAL A 140 -5.98 -12.73 0.05
CA VAL A 140 -6.72 -13.67 -0.83
C VAL A 140 -8.15 -13.87 -0.33
N ALA A 141 -8.36 -14.03 0.99
CA ALA A 141 -9.69 -14.23 1.56
C ALA A 141 -10.57 -12.97 1.40
N LEU A 142 -10.03 -11.80 1.69
CA LEU A 142 -10.73 -10.51 1.54
C LEU A 142 -11.05 -10.20 0.07
N SER A 143 -10.12 -10.41 -0.86
CA SER A 143 -10.34 -10.20 -2.29
C SER A 143 -11.41 -11.10 -2.85
N LYS A 144 -11.52 -12.35 -2.34
CA LYS A 144 -12.57 -13.29 -2.72
C LYS A 144 -13.93 -12.90 -2.17
N ALA A 145 -14.00 -12.45 -0.91
CA ALA A 145 -15.26 -12.14 -0.23
C ALA A 145 -15.79 -10.74 -0.56
N LYS A 146 -14.88 -9.79 -0.76
CA LYS A 146 -15.19 -8.36 -0.98
C LYS A 146 -14.35 -7.85 -2.15
N GLY A 147 -14.72 -8.23 -3.36
CA GLY A 147 -14.06 -7.80 -4.60
C GLY A 147 -14.20 -6.29 -4.85
N GLY A 148 -13.30 -5.75 -5.68
CA GLY A 148 -13.29 -4.32 -6.05
C GLY A 148 -12.49 -3.41 -5.12
N THR A 149 -12.03 -3.89 -3.97
CA THR A 149 -11.22 -3.14 -3.00
C THR A 149 -9.75 -3.57 -3.09
N ASP A 150 -8.82 -2.62 -3.10
CA ASP A 150 -7.38 -2.92 -3.01
C ASP A 150 -6.97 -3.19 -1.55
N TRP A 151 -7.20 -4.42 -1.11
CA TRP A 151 -6.88 -4.84 0.25
C TRP A 151 -5.38 -4.77 0.56
N ASN A 152 -4.52 -4.81 -0.44
CA ASN A 152 -3.08 -4.70 -0.24
C ASN A 152 -2.66 -3.31 0.30
N GLU A 153 -3.44 -2.26 -0.02
CA GLU A 153 -3.21 -0.90 0.50
C GLU A 153 -3.83 -0.69 1.87
N ILE A 154 -4.86 -1.45 2.19
CA ILE A 154 -5.64 -1.33 3.42
C ILE A 154 -4.99 -2.11 4.57
N ILE A 155 -4.48 -3.32 4.29
CA ILE A 155 -3.77 -4.14 5.28
C ILE A 155 -2.28 -3.76 5.26
N ASP A 156 -1.85 -2.97 6.25
CA ASP A 156 -0.49 -2.39 6.25
C ASP A 156 0.59 -3.47 6.39
N ALA A 157 1.43 -3.61 5.36
CA ALA A 157 2.58 -4.51 5.38
C ALA A 157 3.78 -3.93 6.14
N ALA A 158 3.88 -2.60 6.24
CA ALA A 158 5.03 -1.93 6.85
C ALA A 158 5.16 -2.25 8.34
N VAL A 159 4.05 -2.63 8.99
CA VAL A 159 4.05 -3.03 10.40
C VAL A 159 4.89 -4.29 10.66
N TYR A 160 5.03 -5.19 9.68
CA TYR A 160 5.82 -6.42 9.83
C TYR A 160 7.31 -6.20 9.53
N GLY A 161 7.65 -5.12 8.80
CA GLY A 161 9.01 -4.83 8.37
C GLY A 161 9.39 -5.51 7.06
N ASP A 162 10.66 -5.44 6.73
CA ASP A 162 11.24 -5.99 5.51
C ASP A 162 12.50 -6.79 5.86
N ALA A 163 12.46 -8.10 5.69
CA ALA A 163 13.57 -8.99 5.98
C ALA A 163 14.80 -8.67 5.13
N ARG A 164 14.61 -8.23 3.87
CA ARG A 164 15.70 -7.87 2.95
C ARG A 164 16.45 -6.62 3.43
N ARG A 165 15.69 -5.63 3.92
CA ARG A 165 16.26 -4.40 4.48
C ARG A 165 16.65 -4.53 5.96
N LYS A 166 16.49 -5.71 6.54
CA LYS A 166 16.71 -5.99 7.97
C LYS A 166 15.94 -5.02 8.87
N THR A 167 14.77 -4.55 8.42
CA THR A 167 13.92 -3.68 9.22
C THR A 167 12.88 -4.49 9.98
N LYS A 168 12.68 -4.14 11.25
CA LYS A 168 11.67 -4.80 12.10
C LYS A 168 10.25 -4.32 11.85
N GLY A 169 10.06 -3.32 10.99
CA GLY A 169 8.77 -2.63 10.81
C GLY A 169 8.44 -1.69 11.96
N SER A 170 7.23 -1.14 11.93
CA SER A 170 6.76 -0.25 12.99
C SER A 170 6.39 -1.04 14.25
N GLY A 171 6.38 -0.37 15.39
CA GLY A 171 5.73 -0.87 16.59
C GLY A 171 4.20 -0.76 16.45
N PHE A 172 3.48 -1.33 17.41
CA PHE A 172 2.04 -1.39 17.45
C PHE A 172 1.50 -0.59 18.63
N ARG A 173 0.57 0.32 18.36
CA ARG A 173 0.04 1.21 19.39
C ARG A 173 -0.86 0.42 20.36
N MET A 174 -0.57 0.55 21.64
CA MET A 174 -1.34 -0.13 22.69
C MET A 174 -2.77 0.41 22.76
N PRO A 175 -3.77 -0.41 23.16
CA PRO A 175 -5.12 0.06 23.42
C PRO A 175 -5.14 1.22 24.43
N TRP A 176 -6.10 2.12 24.28
CA TRP A 176 -6.24 3.37 25.06
C TRP A 176 -5.06 4.36 24.93
N SER A 177 -4.06 4.04 24.12
CA SER A 177 -2.94 4.94 23.83
C SER A 177 -3.28 5.92 22.73
N HIS A 178 -3.07 7.20 22.97
CA HIS A 178 -3.23 8.27 21.99
C HIS A 178 -2.08 8.26 20.97
N LYS A 179 -2.30 8.89 19.81
CA LYS A 179 -1.23 9.14 18.84
C LYS A 179 -0.87 10.61 18.88
N MET A 180 0.45 10.89 18.92
CA MET A 180 0.95 12.23 18.68
C MET A 180 1.36 12.33 17.22
N ALA A 181 0.67 13.17 16.47
CA ALA A 181 0.90 13.37 15.05
C ALA A 181 1.42 14.78 14.78
N LYS A 182 2.23 14.94 13.73
CA LYS A 182 2.66 16.23 13.23
C LYS A 182 1.44 17.04 12.79
N HIS A 183 1.34 18.31 13.22
CA HIS A 183 0.29 19.19 12.76
C HIS A 183 0.58 19.63 11.33
N MET A 184 -0.26 19.18 10.39
CA MET A 184 0.02 19.34 8.96
C MET A 184 -0.10 20.80 8.51
N SER A 185 -1.05 21.56 9.05
CA SER A 185 -1.30 22.97 8.68
C SER A 185 -0.08 23.88 8.92
N CYS A 186 0.68 23.63 9.99
CA CYS A 186 1.91 24.39 10.28
C CYS A 186 3.18 23.62 9.94
N GLY A 187 3.08 22.48 9.28
CA GLY A 187 4.24 21.66 8.94
C GLY A 187 5.05 21.18 10.15
N GLY A 188 4.47 21.21 11.36
CA GLY A 188 5.13 20.83 12.61
C GLY A 188 6.01 21.93 13.23
N GLN A 189 5.92 23.15 12.72
CA GLN A 189 6.70 24.29 13.27
C GLN A 189 6.03 24.93 14.49
N GLY A 190 4.74 24.61 14.72
CA GLY A 190 3.93 25.22 15.77
C GLY A 190 3.07 26.38 15.22
N CYS A 191 1.83 26.45 15.65
CA CYS A 191 0.88 27.52 15.37
C CYS A 191 -0.12 27.65 16.52
N GLN A 192 -1.03 28.60 16.43
CA GLN A 192 -2.03 28.82 17.48
C GLN A 192 -2.93 27.59 17.72
N ASP A 193 -3.34 26.87 16.64
CA ASP A 193 -4.22 25.68 16.73
C ASP A 193 -3.54 24.48 17.42
N CYS A 194 -2.23 24.41 17.45
CA CYS A 194 -1.47 23.38 18.14
C CYS A 194 -0.65 23.94 19.31
N GLU A 195 -1.03 25.11 19.83
CA GLU A 195 -0.43 25.76 21.01
C GLU A 195 1.11 25.87 20.92
N GLY A 196 1.65 26.09 19.71
CA GLY A 196 3.09 26.21 19.47
C GLY A 196 3.84 24.86 19.46
N VAL A 197 3.17 23.74 19.75
CA VAL A 197 3.84 22.42 19.89
C VAL A 197 4.18 21.79 18.54
N GLY A 198 3.53 22.19 17.45
CA GLY A 198 3.69 21.60 16.12
C GLY A 198 3.15 20.17 15.99
N LYS A 199 2.43 19.68 17.00
CA LYS A 199 1.87 18.33 17.07
C LYS A 199 0.43 18.38 17.57
N ILE A 200 -0.39 17.43 17.11
CA ILE A 200 -1.77 17.23 17.55
C ILE A 200 -1.94 15.84 18.16
N ILE A 201 -2.84 15.75 19.15
CA ILE A 201 -3.21 14.50 19.78
C ILE A 201 -4.36 13.89 18.99
N GLN A 202 -4.16 12.67 18.48
CA GLN A 202 -5.20 11.87 17.86
C GLN A 202 -5.75 10.85 18.83
N VAL A 203 -7.01 10.46 18.62
CA VAL A 203 -7.73 9.49 19.47
C VAL A 203 -7.06 8.12 19.53
N ALA A 204 -7.32 7.43 20.64
CA ALA A 204 -6.81 6.09 20.91
C ALA A 204 -7.61 5.02 20.15
N TYR A 205 -7.00 3.85 19.98
CA TYR A 205 -7.72 2.62 19.65
C TYR A 205 -8.40 2.09 20.91
N LEU A 206 -9.69 1.79 20.83
CA LEU A 206 -10.46 1.22 21.93
C LEU A 206 -10.80 -0.24 21.62
N PRO A 207 -10.68 -1.16 22.58
CA PRO A 207 -11.17 -2.52 22.43
C PRO A 207 -12.69 -2.51 22.23
N VAL A 208 -13.17 -3.20 21.20
CA VAL A 208 -14.61 -3.21 20.85
C VAL A 208 -15.16 -4.63 20.80
N PHE A 209 -14.38 -5.57 20.26
CA PHE A 209 -14.80 -6.94 20.10
C PHE A 209 -13.71 -7.93 20.51
N VAL A 210 -14.16 -9.12 20.91
CA VAL A 210 -13.34 -10.32 20.95
C VAL A 210 -13.96 -11.35 20.01
N TYR A 211 -13.17 -11.81 19.04
CA TYR A 211 -13.52 -12.99 18.26
C TYR A 211 -13.22 -14.23 19.09
N LYS A 212 -14.23 -15.07 19.28
CA LYS A 212 -14.12 -16.37 19.93
C LYS A 212 -14.10 -17.47 18.91
N SER A 213 -13.00 -18.23 18.87
CA SER A 213 -12.85 -19.35 17.97
C SER A 213 -13.50 -20.62 18.56
N GLY A 214 -14.67 -20.98 18.06
CA GLY A 214 -15.39 -22.19 18.43
C GLY A 214 -15.96 -22.88 17.19
N PRO A 215 -16.76 -23.94 17.34
CA PRO A 215 -17.49 -24.54 16.22
C PRO A 215 -18.32 -23.49 15.48
N LEU A 216 -18.97 -22.59 16.23
CA LEU A 216 -19.63 -21.38 15.72
C LEU A 216 -18.83 -20.17 16.18
N SER A 217 -17.89 -19.74 15.32
CA SER A 217 -17.07 -18.55 15.61
C SER A 217 -17.94 -17.29 15.69
N THR A 218 -17.81 -16.54 16.77
CA THR A 218 -18.60 -15.34 17.06
C THR A 218 -17.73 -14.14 17.40
N LEU A 219 -18.25 -12.94 17.11
CA LEU A 219 -17.71 -11.67 17.58
C LEU A 219 -18.54 -11.21 18.77
N LEU A 220 -17.91 -11.14 19.93
CA LEU A 220 -18.54 -10.67 21.15
C LEU A 220 -18.14 -9.21 21.40
N LYS A 221 -19.13 -8.34 21.58
CA LYS A 221 -18.88 -6.96 22.01
C LYS A 221 -18.39 -6.98 23.44
N ILE A 222 -17.39 -6.17 23.74
CA ILE A 222 -16.78 -6.06 25.07
C ILE A 222 -16.86 -4.63 25.58
N ASP A 223 -16.72 -4.48 26.90
CA ASP A 223 -16.59 -3.16 27.51
C ASP A 223 -15.29 -2.49 27.09
N GLN A 224 -15.37 -1.20 26.79
CA GLN A 224 -14.25 -0.37 26.39
C GLN A 224 -13.46 0.21 27.57
N GLN A 225 -13.91 -0.02 28.78
CA GLN A 225 -13.22 0.45 29.98
C GLN A 225 -11.83 -0.16 30.12
N PRO A 226 -10.84 0.63 30.58
CA PRO A 226 -9.47 0.14 30.74
C PRO A 226 -9.41 -1.08 31.66
N ASN A 227 -8.90 -2.20 31.12
CA ASN A 227 -8.85 -3.50 31.79
C ASN A 227 -7.49 -4.17 31.53
N VAL A 228 -6.86 -4.71 32.57
CA VAL A 228 -5.55 -5.34 32.53
C VAL A 228 -5.56 -6.61 31.67
N ASP A 229 -6.60 -7.43 31.75
CA ASP A 229 -6.66 -8.70 31.01
C ASP A 229 -6.82 -8.43 29.51
N ILE A 230 -7.63 -7.43 29.14
CA ILE A 230 -7.74 -6.96 27.75
C ILE A 230 -6.40 -6.42 27.27
N LEU A 231 -5.69 -5.67 28.10
CA LEU A 231 -4.36 -5.16 27.76
C LEU A 231 -3.36 -6.30 27.52
N LYS A 232 -3.35 -7.32 28.38
CA LYS A 232 -2.53 -8.54 28.20
C LYS A 232 -2.87 -9.26 26.91
N MET A 233 -4.14 -9.37 26.54
CA MET A 233 -4.57 -9.93 25.25
C MET A 233 -4.09 -9.11 24.05
N SER A 234 -3.81 -7.83 24.24
CA SER A 234 -3.36 -6.93 23.17
C SER A 234 -1.84 -6.89 22.98
N SER A 235 -1.07 -7.51 23.87
CA SER A 235 0.39 -7.47 23.76
C SER A 235 0.88 -8.25 22.55
N ILE A 236 1.67 -7.58 21.72
CA ILE A 236 2.34 -8.21 20.58
C ILE A 236 3.69 -8.83 20.99
N ARG A 237 4.20 -8.52 22.18
CA ARG A 237 5.44 -9.10 22.70
C ARG A 237 5.19 -10.46 23.31
N THR A 238 6.14 -11.35 23.09
CA THR A 238 6.14 -12.67 23.75
C THR A 238 7.57 -13.14 23.97
N ASP A 239 7.79 -13.91 25.01
CA ASP A 239 9.01 -14.65 25.33
C ASP A 239 8.93 -16.11 24.89
N GLN A 240 7.79 -16.52 24.28
CA GLN A 240 7.59 -17.87 23.80
C GLN A 240 8.64 -18.25 22.74
N PRO A 241 9.38 -19.35 22.93
CA PRO A 241 10.46 -19.75 22.04
C PRO A 241 9.98 -20.35 20.71
N GLN A 242 8.75 -20.88 20.69
CA GLN A 242 8.16 -21.53 19.51
C GLN A 242 7.25 -20.59 18.75
N ASN A 243 7.27 -20.69 17.44
CA ASN A 243 6.35 -20.00 16.54
C ASN A 243 5.77 -20.98 15.53
N ILE A 244 4.63 -20.63 14.95
CA ILE A 244 4.11 -21.34 13.79
C ILE A 244 4.90 -20.95 12.54
N ILE A 245 5.00 -21.89 11.60
CA ILE A 245 5.53 -21.64 10.25
C ILE A 245 4.35 -21.65 9.30
N VAL A 246 4.22 -20.57 8.52
CA VAL A 246 3.14 -20.42 7.53
C VAL A 246 3.77 -20.13 6.18
N GLU A 247 3.42 -20.96 5.19
CA GLU A 247 3.80 -20.73 3.81
C GLU A 247 2.80 -19.80 3.11
N PRO A 248 3.23 -18.97 2.16
CA PRO A 248 2.33 -18.14 1.38
C PRO A 248 1.36 -18.97 0.53
N PRO A 249 0.17 -18.44 0.20
CA PRO A 249 -0.82 -19.19 -0.58
C PRO A 249 -0.30 -19.49 -2.00
N SER A 250 -0.61 -20.68 -2.52
CA SER A 250 -0.15 -21.14 -3.85
C SER A 250 -0.58 -20.22 -5.01
N SER A 251 -1.69 -19.49 -4.87
CA SER A 251 -2.12 -18.48 -5.84
C SER A 251 -1.15 -17.29 -5.95
N VAL A 252 -0.49 -16.93 -4.86
CA VAL A 252 0.51 -15.87 -4.82
C VAL A 252 1.80 -16.29 -5.51
N ILE A 253 2.15 -17.56 -5.38
CA ILE A 253 3.33 -18.15 -6.05
C ILE A 253 3.16 -18.15 -7.58
N LYS A 254 1.92 -18.36 -8.09
CA LYS A 254 1.63 -18.42 -9.53
C LYS A 254 1.57 -17.03 -10.21
N GLU A 255 1.27 -15.97 -9.48
CA GLU A 255 1.11 -14.61 -10.04
C GLU A 255 2.41 -13.78 -10.02
N GLY A 256 3.55 -14.36 -9.65
CA GLY A 256 4.84 -13.64 -9.61
C GLY A 256 4.84 -12.48 -8.61
N SER A 257 3.92 -12.48 -7.64
CA SER A 257 3.86 -11.48 -6.61
C SER A 257 4.96 -11.71 -5.58
N PHE A 258 5.98 -10.88 -5.59
CA PHE A 258 6.96 -10.56 -4.53
C PHE A 258 7.66 -11.69 -3.74
N THR A 259 7.31 -12.96 -3.95
CA THR A 259 8.01 -14.13 -3.41
C THR A 259 9.08 -14.67 -4.34
N ASP A 260 9.36 -14.00 -5.47
CA ASP A 260 10.66 -14.13 -6.09
C ASP A 260 11.71 -13.50 -5.16
N ALA A 261 11.93 -14.19 -4.04
CA ALA A 261 13.20 -14.19 -3.32
C ALA A 261 14.26 -14.88 -4.19
N GLN A 262 14.22 -14.62 -5.50
CA GLN A 262 15.37 -14.79 -6.33
C GLN A 262 16.37 -13.79 -5.81
N THR A 263 17.40 -14.31 -5.21
CA THR A 263 18.62 -13.66 -4.77
C THR A 263 18.94 -12.52 -5.72
N ARG A 264 18.65 -11.31 -5.26
CA ARG A 264 19.24 -10.12 -5.89
C ARG A 264 20.67 -10.13 -5.41
N ASP A 265 21.57 -10.59 -6.24
CA ASP A 265 22.98 -10.57 -5.89
C ASP A 265 23.43 -9.11 -5.89
N GLU A 266 23.80 -8.61 -4.72
CA GLU A 266 24.42 -7.28 -4.60
C GLU A 266 25.80 -7.36 -5.22
N ILE A 267 26.06 -6.47 -6.19
CA ILE A 267 27.34 -6.39 -6.89
C ILE A 267 28.23 -5.39 -6.16
N GLU A 268 29.24 -5.88 -5.52
CA GLU A 268 30.30 -5.09 -4.91
C GLU A 268 31.44 -4.84 -5.94
N ASN A 269 31.18 -3.96 -6.91
CA ASN A 269 32.14 -3.54 -7.92
C ASN A 269 32.12 -2.02 -8.01
N ASP A 270 33.03 -1.39 -7.29
CA ASP A 270 33.10 0.06 -7.17
C ASP A 270 33.46 0.75 -8.50
N GLU A 271 34.25 0.12 -9.37
CA GLU A 271 34.57 0.66 -10.69
C GLU A 271 33.30 0.71 -11.58
N LEU A 272 32.51 -0.36 -11.59
CA LEU A 272 31.26 -0.40 -12.34
C LEU A 272 30.23 0.58 -11.76
N LYS A 273 30.13 0.68 -10.43
CA LYS A 273 29.27 1.68 -9.77
C LYS A 273 29.70 3.09 -10.16
N GLY A 274 31.00 3.40 -10.17
CA GLY A 274 31.52 4.70 -10.57
C GLY A 274 31.23 5.06 -12.02
N LEU A 275 31.35 4.12 -12.95
CA LEU A 275 31.01 4.31 -14.37
C LEU A 275 29.50 4.57 -14.58
N LEU A 276 28.65 3.83 -13.88
CA LEU A 276 27.21 4.01 -13.92
C LEU A 276 26.79 5.35 -13.28
N GLU A 277 27.42 5.73 -12.18
CA GLU A 277 27.17 7.00 -11.51
C GLU A 277 27.51 8.19 -12.40
N GLN A 278 28.70 8.20 -13.00
CA GLN A 278 29.09 9.21 -13.96
C GLN A 278 28.14 9.28 -15.17
N PHE A 279 27.69 8.11 -15.69
CA PHE A 279 26.73 8.07 -16.76
C PHE A 279 25.39 8.70 -16.36
N ILE A 280 24.86 8.35 -15.17
CA ILE A 280 23.59 8.86 -14.64
C ILE A 280 23.70 10.38 -14.44
N GLN A 281 24.75 10.85 -13.79
CA GLN A 281 24.98 12.27 -13.51
C GLN A 281 25.05 13.12 -14.80
N LYS A 282 25.70 12.60 -15.83
CA LYS A 282 25.92 13.31 -17.11
C LYS A 282 24.71 13.29 -18.04
N ASN A 283 23.96 12.20 -18.09
CA ASN A 283 22.98 11.97 -19.15
C ASN A 283 21.51 12.03 -18.67
N MET A 284 21.26 12.03 -17.35
CA MET A 284 19.91 11.97 -16.84
C MET A 284 19.51 13.27 -16.14
N GLU A 285 18.33 13.75 -16.46
CA GLU A 285 17.81 15.02 -15.96
C GLU A 285 17.68 15.02 -14.43
N GLY A 286 18.22 16.07 -13.79
CA GLY A 286 18.12 16.26 -12.34
C GLY A 286 18.96 15.28 -11.50
N GLN A 287 19.92 14.56 -12.12
CA GLN A 287 20.74 13.56 -11.45
C GLN A 287 22.21 13.96 -11.26
N SER A 288 22.57 15.23 -11.49
CA SER A 288 23.98 15.71 -11.47
C SER A 288 24.74 15.45 -10.17
N THR A 289 24.02 15.25 -9.04
CA THR A 289 24.59 14.95 -7.73
C THR A 289 24.14 13.57 -7.20
N SER A 290 23.61 12.72 -8.06
CA SER A 290 23.14 11.39 -7.69
C SER A 290 24.33 10.48 -7.36
N VAL A 291 24.26 9.78 -6.22
CA VAL A 291 25.25 8.79 -5.78
C VAL A 291 24.56 7.42 -5.77
N ILE A 292 25.25 6.42 -6.33
CA ILE A 292 24.78 5.03 -6.30
C ILE A 292 25.02 4.46 -4.92
N THR A 293 23.95 4.04 -4.26
CA THR A 293 24.03 3.41 -2.94
C THR A 293 24.18 1.90 -3.04
N LYS A 294 23.51 1.26 -4.02
CA LYS A 294 23.56 -0.19 -4.23
C LYS A 294 23.33 -0.54 -5.70
N LEU A 295 23.96 -1.63 -6.13
CA LEU A 295 23.79 -2.24 -7.44
C LEU A 295 23.41 -3.71 -7.27
N PHE A 296 22.32 -4.15 -7.88
CA PHE A 296 21.84 -5.52 -7.79
C PHE A 296 21.69 -6.14 -9.18
N LYS A 297 22.08 -7.39 -9.33
CA LYS A 297 21.68 -8.23 -10.47
C LYS A 297 20.33 -8.90 -10.16
N HIS A 298 19.41 -8.88 -11.09
CA HIS A 298 18.11 -9.53 -11.01
C HIS A 298 17.79 -10.19 -12.34
N LYS A 299 17.96 -11.50 -12.42
CA LYS A 299 17.88 -12.25 -13.68
C LYS A 299 18.88 -11.66 -14.70
N GLU A 300 18.40 -11.30 -15.89
CA GLU A 300 19.17 -10.67 -16.95
C GLU A 300 19.18 -9.12 -16.86
N SER A 301 18.70 -8.54 -15.77
CA SER A 301 18.60 -7.08 -15.58
C SER A 301 19.35 -6.62 -14.33
N TYR A 302 19.50 -5.30 -14.21
CA TYR A 302 20.15 -4.69 -13.05
C TYR A 302 19.28 -3.60 -12.45
N LEU A 303 19.36 -3.46 -11.12
CA LEU A 303 18.70 -2.43 -10.34
C LEU A 303 19.74 -1.56 -9.65
N VAL A 304 19.69 -0.26 -9.91
CA VAL A 304 20.63 0.72 -9.34
C VAL A 304 19.87 1.59 -8.34
N SER A 305 20.17 1.46 -7.07
CA SER A 305 19.61 2.32 -6.02
C SER A 305 20.45 3.59 -5.87
N THR A 306 19.83 4.73 -5.66
CA THR A 306 20.52 6.01 -5.50
C THR A 306 20.01 6.80 -4.29
N ASN A 307 20.75 7.84 -3.90
CA ASN A 307 20.34 8.83 -2.91
C ASN A 307 19.44 9.93 -3.50
N SER A 308 19.26 9.98 -4.83
CA SER A 308 18.48 11.01 -5.50
C SER A 308 16.99 10.84 -5.24
N LYS A 309 16.29 11.97 -5.12
CA LYS A 309 14.83 12.04 -5.00
C LYS A 309 14.18 12.74 -6.19
N TYR A 310 14.96 13.28 -7.14
CA TYR A 310 14.41 13.94 -8.33
C TYR A 310 13.78 12.93 -9.25
N CYS A 311 12.50 13.14 -9.55
CA CYS A 311 11.71 12.26 -10.41
C CYS A 311 11.50 12.89 -11.78
N GLU A 312 12.07 12.28 -12.80
CA GLU A 312 11.91 12.71 -14.19
C GLU A 312 10.44 12.67 -14.66
N ASN A 313 9.66 11.71 -14.17
CA ASN A 313 8.24 11.58 -14.49
C ASN A 313 7.39 12.73 -13.94
N LEU A 314 7.78 13.30 -12.80
CA LEU A 314 7.09 14.40 -12.13
C LEU A 314 7.76 15.76 -12.36
N LYS A 315 8.97 15.79 -12.93
CA LYS A 315 9.79 16.99 -13.06
C LYS A 315 10.00 17.73 -11.74
N ARG A 316 10.05 16.99 -10.62
CA ARG A 316 10.24 17.52 -9.26
C ARG A 316 10.83 16.47 -8.31
N THR A 317 11.27 16.92 -7.15
CA THR A 317 11.81 16.06 -6.09
C THR A 317 10.65 15.43 -5.27
N HIS A 318 10.75 14.13 -4.98
CA HIS A 318 9.87 13.45 -4.02
C HIS A 318 10.17 13.91 -2.59
N SER A 319 9.15 13.93 -1.74
CA SER A 319 9.32 14.28 -0.31
C SER A 319 10.12 13.22 0.46
N SER A 320 9.83 11.96 0.25
CA SER A 320 10.40 10.85 1.04
C SER A 320 11.06 9.75 0.19
N ASN A 321 10.54 9.45 -1.00
CA ASN A 321 10.99 8.33 -1.79
C ASN A 321 12.22 8.69 -2.63
N HIS A 322 13.24 7.82 -2.59
CA HIS A 322 14.35 7.88 -3.54
C HIS A 322 13.94 7.29 -4.88
N VAL A 323 14.59 7.75 -5.96
CA VAL A 323 14.49 7.13 -7.27
C VAL A 323 15.54 6.04 -7.42
N TRP A 324 15.29 5.12 -8.32
CA TRP A 324 16.19 4.04 -8.67
C TRP A 324 16.17 3.85 -10.20
N PHE A 325 17.16 3.13 -10.74
CA PHE A 325 17.25 2.91 -12.17
C PHE A 325 17.17 1.42 -12.48
N TYR A 326 16.48 1.12 -13.55
CA TYR A 326 16.36 -0.21 -14.12
C TYR A 326 17.21 -0.29 -15.38
N ILE A 327 18.05 -1.32 -15.47
CA ILE A 327 18.89 -1.58 -16.64
C ILE A 327 18.47 -2.91 -17.23
N SER A 328 18.18 -2.91 -18.55
CA SER A 328 17.91 -4.12 -19.32
C SER A 328 18.62 -4.03 -20.65
N GLY A 329 19.56 -4.93 -20.88
CA GLY A 329 20.46 -4.88 -22.03
C GLY A 329 21.28 -3.58 -22.07
N SER A 330 21.20 -2.86 -23.16
CA SER A 330 21.91 -1.58 -23.34
C SER A 330 21.12 -0.36 -22.87
N VAL A 331 19.98 -0.53 -22.20
CA VAL A 331 19.09 0.58 -21.86
C VAL A 331 18.96 0.74 -20.35
N ILE A 332 19.01 1.99 -19.91
CA ILE A 332 18.76 2.40 -18.52
C ILE A 332 17.60 3.39 -18.48
N ALA A 333 16.72 3.25 -17.50
CA ALA A 333 15.60 4.16 -17.26
C ALA A 333 15.34 4.35 -15.78
N GLN A 334 14.89 5.56 -15.40
CA GLN A 334 14.51 5.86 -14.02
C GLN A 334 13.19 5.20 -13.64
N LYS A 335 13.10 4.78 -12.39
CA LYS A 335 11.89 4.29 -11.72
C LYS A 335 11.76 4.92 -10.32
N CYS A 336 10.55 4.93 -9.79
CA CYS A 336 10.29 5.30 -8.40
C CYS A 336 9.18 4.44 -7.80
N PHE A 337 8.90 4.62 -6.51
CA PHE A 337 7.80 3.95 -5.79
C PHE A 337 6.61 4.87 -5.52
N CYS A 338 6.63 6.07 -6.08
CA CYS A 338 5.65 7.11 -5.81
C CYS A 338 4.32 6.83 -6.53
N ARG A 339 3.21 7.12 -5.84
CA ARG A 339 1.84 7.06 -6.37
C ARG A 339 1.30 8.43 -6.79
N CYS A 340 2.16 9.43 -6.97
CA CYS A 340 1.73 10.71 -7.51
C CYS A 340 1.28 10.53 -8.97
N GLU A 341 0.25 11.26 -9.36
CA GLU A 341 -0.18 11.35 -10.75
C GLU A 341 0.93 11.93 -11.64
N THR A 342 1.02 11.44 -12.87
CA THR A 342 2.04 11.89 -13.81
C THR A 342 1.66 13.20 -14.47
N ILE A 343 2.65 13.96 -14.96
CA ILE A 343 2.46 15.24 -15.64
C ILE A 343 1.70 15.07 -16.97
N ARG A 344 0.95 16.11 -17.37
CA ARG A 344 0.29 16.26 -18.69
C ARG A 344 1.13 15.74 -19.85
N GLY A 345 0.54 14.86 -20.66
CA GLY A 345 1.16 14.27 -21.86
C GLY A 345 1.69 12.85 -21.63
N ARG A 346 1.76 12.35 -20.43
CA ARG A 346 1.95 10.93 -20.12
C ARG A 346 0.60 10.27 -19.85
N ARG A 347 0.49 8.96 -20.05
CA ARG A 347 -0.73 8.18 -19.78
C ARG A 347 -1.18 8.39 -18.35
N ASP A 348 -2.48 8.39 -18.11
CA ASP A 348 -3.07 8.37 -16.76
C ASP A 348 -2.52 7.18 -15.97
N GLY A 349 -2.05 7.42 -14.76
CA GLY A 349 -1.47 6.42 -13.87
C GLY A 349 -0.52 7.04 -12.86
N PHE A 350 -0.04 6.20 -11.95
CA PHE A 350 0.89 6.63 -10.92
C PHE A 350 2.33 6.63 -11.44
N CYS A 351 3.15 7.51 -10.90
CA CYS A 351 4.55 7.63 -11.25
C CYS A 351 5.32 6.30 -11.20
N LYS A 352 4.99 5.43 -10.22
CA LYS A 352 5.58 4.07 -10.07
C LYS A 352 5.35 3.15 -11.28
N ASP A 353 4.28 3.37 -12.05
CA ASP A 353 3.87 2.50 -13.15
C ASP A 353 4.64 2.81 -14.44
N PHE A 354 5.31 3.97 -14.49
CA PHE A 354 6.02 4.42 -15.68
C PHE A 354 7.54 4.39 -15.51
N TYR A 355 8.23 4.15 -16.62
CA TYR A 355 9.66 4.40 -16.74
C TYR A 355 9.90 5.88 -17.05
N GLY A 356 11.00 6.43 -16.56
CA GLY A 356 11.56 7.68 -17.05
C GLY A 356 11.98 7.56 -18.52
N ARG A 357 12.64 8.60 -19.04
CA ARG A 357 13.22 8.55 -20.38
C ARG A 357 14.27 7.43 -20.46
N MET A 358 14.23 6.67 -21.53
CA MET A 358 15.21 5.62 -21.79
C MET A 358 16.51 6.23 -22.36
N HIS A 359 17.63 5.82 -21.80
CA HIS A 359 18.97 6.21 -22.25
C HIS A 359 19.77 4.96 -22.64
N THR A 360 20.59 5.08 -23.70
CA THR A 360 21.45 3.98 -24.12
C THR A 360 22.79 4.08 -23.38
N LEU A 361 23.15 3.02 -22.66
CA LEU A 361 24.43 2.89 -21.98
C LEU A 361 25.58 2.80 -22.97
N THR A 362 26.77 3.26 -22.57
CA THR A 362 27.99 3.12 -23.39
C THR A 362 28.37 1.64 -23.53
N PRO A 363 29.03 1.25 -24.65
CA PRO A 363 29.49 -0.13 -24.85
C PRO A 363 30.37 -0.65 -23.70
N ASN A 364 31.21 0.19 -23.13
CA ASN A 364 32.07 -0.16 -21.99
C ASN A 364 31.23 -0.62 -20.77
N ILE A 365 30.18 0.13 -20.40
CA ILE A 365 29.29 -0.22 -19.29
C ILE A 365 28.53 -1.51 -19.62
N VAL A 366 28.00 -1.63 -20.84
CA VAL A 366 27.25 -2.83 -21.28
C VAL A 366 28.10 -4.08 -21.21
N ASN A 367 29.34 -4.03 -21.68
CA ASN A 367 30.26 -5.19 -21.67
C ASN A 367 30.61 -5.63 -20.23
N ARG A 368 30.68 -4.69 -19.29
CA ARG A 368 30.93 -5.02 -17.87
C ARG A 368 29.71 -5.58 -17.14
N LEU A 369 28.51 -5.10 -17.49
CA LEU A 369 27.24 -5.63 -16.96
C LEU A 369 26.95 -7.02 -17.54
N TYR A 370 27.21 -7.20 -18.83
CA TYR A 370 26.89 -8.43 -19.57
C TYR A 370 28.14 -9.01 -20.22
N PRO A 371 29.06 -9.59 -19.44
CA PRO A 371 30.27 -10.23 -20.00
C PRO A 371 29.91 -11.43 -20.89
N ASN A 372 28.79 -12.09 -20.62
CA ASN A 372 28.23 -13.13 -21.47
C ASN A 372 27.25 -12.53 -22.49
N LYS A 373 27.57 -12.66 -23.80
CA LYS A 373 26.73 -12.16 -24.89
C LYS A 373 25.36 -12.83 -24.99
N GLU A 374 25.17 -14.02 -24.42
CA GLU A 374 23.86 -14.69 -24.37
C GLU A 374 22.89 -14.00 -23.45
N ASP A 375 23.35 -13.50 -22.29
CA ASP A 375 22.51 -12.74 -21.35
C ASP A 375 22.03 -11.43 -22.00
N LEU A 376 22.89 -10.79 -22.80
CA LEU A 376 22.52 -9.60 -23.54
C LEU A 376 21.46 -9.87 -24.63
N LYS A 377 21.53 -11.03 -25.32
CA LYS A 377 20.52 -11.44 -26.32
C LYS A 377 19.16 -11.67 -25.67
N LYS A 378 19.10 -12.34 -24.51
CA LYS A 378 17.86 -12.53 -23.74
C LYS A 378 17.21 -11.21 -23.36
N CYS A 379 17.99 -10.19 -22.93
CA CYS A 379 17.48 -8.86 -22.62
C CYS A 379 16.87 -8.13 -23.83
N GLN A 380 17.41 -8.34 -25.03
CA GLN A 380 16.87 -7.72 -26.25
C GLN A 380 15.51 -8.29 -26.66
N GLU A 381 15.23 -9.53 -26.33
CA GLU A 381 13.91 -10.15 -26.56
C GLU A 381 12.82 -9.57 -25.64
N ILE A 382 13.15 -9.15 -24.43
CA ILE A 382 12.23 -8.48 -23.52
C ILE A 382 11.77 -7.11 -24.07
N LYS A 383 12.60 -6.42 -24.84
CA LYS A 383 12.23 -5.16 -25.54
C LYS A 383 11.04 -5.32 -26.50
N LYS A 384 10.84 -6.49 -27.09
CA LYS A 384 9.70 -6.75 -27.99
C LYS A 384 8.36 -6.86 -27.24
N PHE A 385 8.36 -7.13 -25.94
CA PHE A 385 7.14 -7.22 -25.13
C PHE A 385 6.65 -5.87 -24.57
N GLU A 386 7.50 -4.83 -24.50
CA GLU A 386 7.14 -3.52 -23.93
C GLU A 386 6.66 -2.50 -24.98
N GLU A 387 6.90 -2.71 -26.26
CA GLU A 387 6.33 -1.89 -27.33
C GLU A 387 4.95 -2.40 -27.75
N LYS A 388 3.96 -2.31 -26.83
CA LYS A 388 2.56 -2.37 -27.28
C LYS A 388 2.27 -1.09 -28.07
N PRO A 389 1.73 -1.19 -29.29
CA PRO A 389 1.47 -0.04 -30.13
C PRO A 389 0.65 1.00 -29.37
N GLN A 390 1.14 2.23 -29.32
CA GLN A 390 0.43 3.35 -28.71
C GLN A 390 -0.81 3.65 -29.56
N ILE A 391 -1.99 3.38 -29.00
CA ILE A 391 -3.24 3.80 -29.63
C ILE A 391 -3.28 5.31 -29.62
N LYS A 392 -3.12 5.95 -30.76
CA LYS A 392 -3.31 7.40 -30.88
C LYS A 392 -4.79 7.69 -30.69
N GLN A 393 -5.13 8.43 -29.62
CA GLN A 393 -6.53 8.79 -29.35
C GLN A 393 -7.20 9.50 -30.52
N ALA A 394 -6.43 10.29 -31.29
CA ALA A 394 -6.90 10.96 -32.49
C ALA A 394 -7.43 9.98 -33.55
N ASP A 395 -6.87 8.78 -33.65
CA ASP A 395 -7.28 7.79 -34.65
C ASP A 395 -8.57 7.05 -34.22
N VAL A 396 -8.78 6.91 -32.91
CA VAL A 396 -9.93 6.15 -32.33
C VAL A 396 -11.16 7.02 -32.17
N LYS A 397 -11.03 8.28 -31.75
CA LYS A 397 -12.14 9.18 -31.41
C LYS A 397 -13.21 9.28 -32.49
N PRO A 398 -12.86 9.58 -33.77
CA PRO A 398 -13.89 9.73 -34.82
C PRO A 398 -14.66 8.44 -35.07
N HIS A 399 -13.98 7.29 -35.04
CA HIS A 399 -14.61 5.99 -35.25
C HIS A 399 -15.53 5.59 -34.10
N LEU A 400 -15.13 5.92 -32.86
CA LEU A 400 -15.90 5.62 -31.69
C LEU A 400 -17.14 6.54 -31.58
N GLU A 401 -16.99 7.83 -31.84
CA GLU A 401 -18.09 8.79 -31.91
C GLU A 401 -19.11 8.40 -32.97
N SER A 402 -18.67 8.07 -34.17
CA SER A 402 -19.55 7.57 -35.22
C SER A 402 -20.28 6.27 -34.84
N PHE A 403 -19.61 5.37 -34.14
CA PHE A 403 -20.20 4.15 -33.59
C PHE A 403 -21.24 4.46 -32.52
N MET A 404 -20.96 5.36 -31.58
CA MET A 404 -21.86 5.72 -30.49
C MET A 404 -23.16 6.38 -31.03
N ARG A 405 -23.05 7.28 -31.99
CA ARG A 405 -24.23 7.91 -32.65
C ARG A 405 -25.08 6.90 -33.36
N ARG A 406 -24.49 5.98 -34.11
CA ARG A 406 -25.25 4.99 -34.93
C ARG A 406 -25.82 3.81 -34.15
N CYS A 407 -25.11 3.36 -33.10
CA CYS A 407 -25.40 2.08 -32.44
C CYS A 407 -25.88 2.22 -30.99
N MET A 408 -25.72 3.41 -30.39
CA MET A 408 -26.02 3.62 -28.97
C MET A 408 -27.01 4.78 -28.74
N GLU A 409 -27.74 5.20 -29.78
CA GLU A 409 -28.73 6.28 -29.69
C GLU A 409 -28.23 7.58 -29.08
N CYS A 410 -26.90 7.80 -29.13
CA CYS A 410 -26.28 9.04 -28.60
C CYS A 410 -26.61 10.22 -29.52
N PRO A 411 -26.87 11.44 -28.98
CA PRO A 411 -27.05 12.65 -29.76
C PRO A 411 -25.89 12.93 -30.72
N ASP A 412 -26.20 13.60 -31.83
CA ASP A 412 -25.23 13.88 -32.91
C ASP A 412 -24.07 14.75 -32.44
N GLU A 413 -24.27 15.63 -31.44
CA GLU A 413 -23.26 16.46 -30.82
C GLU A 413 -22.36 15.71 -29.82
N THR A 414 -22.60 14.42 -29.59
CA THR A 414 -21.77 13.60 -28.69
C THR A 414 -20.34 13.54 -29.17
N SER A 415 -19.42 14.02 -28.33
CA SER A 415 -17.99 13.96 -28.56
C SER A 415 -17.28 13.16 -27.47
N VAL A 416 -16.23 12.44 -27.89
CA VAL A 416 -15.33 11.71 -26.97
C VAL A 416 -14.29 12.69 -26.40
N VAL A 417 -14.34 12.95 -25.11
CA VAL A 417 -13.39 13.81 -24.41
C VAL A 417 -12.05 13.11 -24.26
N SER A 418 -12.07 11.89 -23.69
CA SER A 418 -10.86 11.11 -23.49
C SER A 418 -11.11 9.61 -23.53
N ILE A 419 -10.05 8.86 -23.86
CA ILE A 419 -10.04 7.39 -23.82
C ILE A 419 -8.86 6.98 -22.95
N SER A 420 -9.12 6.34 -21.83
CA SER A 420 -8.09 5.84 -20.91
C SER A 420 -8.10 4.31 -20.84
N ARG A 421 -6.90 3.71 -20.84
CA ARG A 421 -6.76 2.25 -20.74
C ARG A 421 -6.80 1.84 -19.27
N GLN A 422 -7.61 0.83 -18.96
CA GLN A 422 -7.65 0.20 -17.63
C GLN A 422 -7.32 -1.29 -17.72
N LYS A 423 -7.12 -1.94 -16.56
CA LYS A 423 -6.85 -3.38 -16.48
C LYS A 423 -8.02 -4.15 -17.15
N GLY A 424 -7.75 -4.70 -18.33
CA GLY A 424 -8.73 -5.46 -19.13
C GLY A 424 -9.66 -4.68 -20.05
N GLY A 425 -9.44 -3.36 -20.28
CA GLY A 425 -10.30 -2.58 -21.19
C GLY A 425 -9.96 -1.10 -21.26
N PHE A 426 -10.99 -0.29 -21.57
CA PHE A 426 -10.86 1.17 -21.70
C PHE A 426 -12.05 1.87 -21.03
N ILE A 427 -11.81 3.08 -20.50
CA ILE A 427 -12.85 4.03 -20.11
C ILE A 427 -12.86 5.16 -21.14
N VAL A 428 -14.05 5.52 -21.57
CA VAL A 428 -14.31 6.60 -22.51
C VAL A 428 -15.16 7.66 -21.80
N LEU A 429 -14.66 8.88 -21.70
CA LEU A 429 -15.40 10.04 -21.23
C LEU A 429 -15.97 10.79 -22.43
N THR A 430 -17.21 11.26 -22.31
CA THR A 430 -17.93 11.93 -23.39
C THR A 430 -18.55 13.24 -22.92
N THR A 431 -19.07 14.01 -23.86
CA THR A 431 -19.82 15.25 -23.59
C THR A 431 -21.32 14.99 -23.38
N THR A 432 -21.83 13.81 -23.72
CA THR A 432 -23.27 13.54 -23.69
C THR A 432 -23.82 13.30 -22.28
N ASN A 433 -25.00 13.85 -22.01
CA ASN A 433 -25.78 13.59 -20.79
C ASN A 433 -26.88 12.55 -21.05
N TYR A 434 -26.99 12.02 -22.27
CA TYR A 434 -28.02 11.03 -22.65
C TYR A 434 -27.74 9.69 -21.97
N CYS A 435 -28.73 9.19 -21.26
CA CYS A 435 -28.69 7.93 -20.54
C CYS A 435 -29.56 6.88 -21.19
N GLU A 436 -28.96 5.81 -21.68
CA GLU A 436 -29.68 4.66 -22.30
C GLU A 436 -30.68 3.99 -21.33
N THR A 437 -30.41 4.02 -20.03
CA THR A 437 -31.25 3.37 -19.01
C THR A 437 -32.64 4.01 -18.90
N ILE A 438 -32.69 5.35 -18.98
CA ILE A 438 -33.94 6.10 -18.89
C ILE A 438 -34.43 6.61 -20.25
N ARG A 439 -33.66 6.37 -21.33
CA ARG A 439 -33.89 6.90 -22.69
C ARG A 439 -34.10 8.41 -22.71
N GLY A 440 -33.29 9.13 -21.94
CA GLY A 440 -33.41 10.58 -21.77
C GLY A 440 -32.13 11.18 -21.23
N THR A 441 -32.11 12.49 -20.98
CA THR A 441 -30.96 13.22 -20.47
C THR A 441 -31.04 13.43 -18.97
N HIS A 442 -29.85 13.41 -18.29
CA HIS A 442 -29.71 13.84 -16.91
C HIS A 442 -29.16 15.27 -16.85
N GLU A 443 -29.60 16.05 -15.89
CA GLU A 443 -28.97 17.35 -15.61
C GLU A 443 -27.62 17.15 -14.92
N GLY A 444 -26.61 17.82 -15.43
CA GLY A 444 -25.37 18.15 -14.70
C GLY A 444 -24.16 17.25 -14.91
N GLN A 445 -24.24 15.95 -15.26
CA GLN A 445 -23.04 15.11 -15.41
C GLN A 445 -23.00 14.32 -16.72
N PRO A 446 -21.88 14.40 -17.49
CA PRO A 446 -21.73 13.63 -18.72
C PRO A 446 -21.55 12.13 -18.44
N MET A 447 -21.98 11.31 -19.41
CA MET A 447 -21.87 9.87 -19.35
C MET A 447 -20.46 9.39 -19.63
N SER A 448 -20.06 8.33 -18.96
CA SER A 448 -18.87 7.57 -19.28
C SER A 448 -19.21 6.19 -19.84
N TYR A 449 -18.25 5.58 -20.53
CA TYR A 449 -18.44 4.25 -21.14
C TYR A 449 -17.24 3.36 -20.80
N VAL A 450 -17.53 2.09 -20.57
CA VAL A 450 -16.51 1.06 -20.31
C VAL A 450 -16.45 0.11 -21.50
N ILE A 451 -15.27 -0.07 -22.07
CA ILE A 451 -15.00 -1.03 -23.10
C ILE A 451 -14.24 -2.21 -22.51
N LYS A 452 -14.85 -3.41 -22.53
CA LYS A 452 -14.24 -4.68 -22.12
C LYS A 452 -14.64 -5.79 -23.09
N ASN A 453 -13.73 -6.74 -23.33
CA ASN A 453 -14.01 -7.89 -24.19
C ASN A 453 -14.60 -7.52 -25.56
N LYS A 454 -14.11 -6.44 -26.18
CA LYS A 454 -14.61 -5.91 -27.47
C LYS A 454 -16.07 -5.43 -27.44
N GLN A 455 -16.59 -5.14 -26.26
CA GLN A 455 -17.92 -4.60 -26.02
C GLN A 455 -17.84 -3.27 -25.28
N ILE A 456 -18.82 -2.38 -25.50
CA ILE A 456 -18.96 -1.10 -24.85
C ILE A 456 -20.28 -1.03 -24.07
N THR A 457 -20.22 -0.51 -22.85
CA THR A 457 -21.36 -0.36 -21.95
C THR A 457 -21.34 1.03 -21.34
N GLN A 458 -22.47 1.73 -21.35
CA GLN A 458 -22.61 3.03 -20.71
C GLN A 458 -22.54 2.91 -19.18
N LYS A 459 -21.91 3.88 -18.52
CA LYS A 459 -21.91 4.06 -17.08
C LYS A 459 -22.52 5.41 -16.75
N CYS A 460 -23.72 5.36 -16.19
CA CYS A 460 -24.45 6.54 -15.73
C CYS A 460 -24.09 6.82 -14.26
N PRO A 461 -23.56 8.00 -13.93
CA PRO A 461 -23.20 8.34 -12.54
C PRO A 461 -24.44 8.50 -11.64
N ILE A 462 -25.60 8.82 -12.23
CA ILE A 462 -26.85 9.10 -11.49
C ILE A 462 -27.66 7.82 -11.28
N CYS A 463 -27.90 7.03 -12.35
CA CYS A 463 -28.75 5.84 -12.25
C CYS A 463 -28.13 4.71 -11.43
N LYS A 464 -26.81 4.63 -11.32
CA LYS A 464 -26.03 3.61 -10.57
C LYS A 464 -26.45 2.15 -10.78
N LYS A 465 -27.41 1.87 -11.68
CA LYS A 465 -27.94 0.53 -11.97
C LYS A 465 -27.13 -0.12 -13.09
N ASN A 466 -26.84 -1.41 -12.94
CA ASN A 466 -26.09 -2.23 -13.91
C ASN A 466 -26.91 -2.65 -15.14
N ASN A 467 -28.02 -1.97 -15.45
CA ASN A 467 -28.95 -2.32 -16.54
C ASN A 467 -28.62 -1.59 -17.85
N ALA A 468 -27.44 -0.99 -17.99
CA ALA A 468 -27.03 -0.39 -19.24
C ALA A 468 -26.82 -1.48 -20.31
N LYS A 469 -27.42 -1.27 -21.49
CA LYS A 469 -27.28 -2.14 -22.65
C LYS A 469 -25.80 -2.25 -23.05
N THR A 470 -25.39 -3.45 -23.42
CA THR A 470 -24.02 -3.71 -23.88
C THR A 470 -24.03 -3.87 -25.39
N HIS A 471 -23.16 -3.11 -26.07
CA HIS A 471 -23.08 -3.10 -27.53
C HIS A 471 -21.74 -3.71 -27.99
N ASN A 472 -21.75 -4.50 -29.05
CA ASN A 472 -20.56 -5.01 -29.69
C ASN A 472 -19.90 -3.92 -30.53
N LEU A 473 -18.61 -3.64 -30.30
CA LEU A 473 -17.86 -2.65 -31.07
C LEU A 473 -17.84 -3.01 -32.57
N SER A 474 -17.82 -2.00 -33.43
CA SER A 474 -17.59 -2.18 -34.88
C SER A 474 -16.21 -2.74 -35.20
N GLY A 475 -16.04 -3.33 -36.38
CA GLY A 475 -14.79 -3.87 -36.87
C GLY A 475 -13.65 -2.82 -36.84
N SER A 476 -13.93 -1.60 -37.29
CA SER A 476 -12.97 -0.49 -37.32
C SER A 476 -12.48 -0.10 -35.91
N VAL A 477 -13.40 0.04 -34.95
CA VAL A 477 -13.04 0.35 -33.57
C VAL A 477 -12.27 -0.81 -32.93
N LYS A 478 -12.65 -2.06 -33.19
CA LYS A 478 -11.95 -3.26 -32.71
C LYS A 478 -10.51 -3.31 -33.19
N GLN A 479 -10.26 -3.07 -34.49
CA GLN A 479 -8.92 -3.10 -35.08
C GLN A 479 -7.99 -2.06 -34.46
N ILE A 480 -8.50 -0.87 -34.11
CA ILE A 480 -7.69 0.20 -33.54
C ILE A 480 -7.45 -0.03 -32.02
N LEU A 481 -8.46 -0.46 -31.26
CA LEU A 481 -8.36 -0.66 -29.82
C LEU A 481 -7.65 -1.97 -29.43
N TYR A 482 -7.75 -2.98 -30.29
CA TYR A 482 -7.20 -4.34 -30.08
C TYR A 482 -6.43 -4.78 -31.33
N PRO A 483 -5.35 -4.06 -31.72
CA PRO A 483 -4.54 -4.37 -32.91
C PRO A 483 -3.88 -5.74 -32.83
#